data_7a7acdc8076c4c325c0cd1ae2cf6cf96
#
_entry.id   7a7acdc8076c4c325c0cd1ae2cf6cf96
#
_cell.length_a   1.000
_cell.length_b   1.000
_cell.length_c   1.000
_cell.angle_alpha   90.00
_cell.angle_beta   90.00
_cell.angle_gamma   90.00
#
_symmetry.space_group_name_H-M   'P 1'
#
loop_
_entity.id
_entity.type
_entity.pdbx_description
1 polymer ?
#
loop_
_entity_poly.entity_id
_entity_poly.type
_entity_poly.pdbx_seq_one_letter_code
_entity_poly.pdbx_strand_id
1 'polypeptide(L)'
;MHKNKVHTYTLDGDNIRKGLNSDLSFSPKDRKENIRRIAETAHLMIDAGLVVLAAFVSPYRSDREHIRNIVGDDNMVEIYINTSIEECERRDVKGLYKKARKGKIKNMTGISAPYESPLHPDIQINTEEVTVVDATKQIINFINPKLILQNE
;
A
#
# COMPACT_ATOMS: atom_id res chain seq x y z
N MET A 1 5.44 -2.69 16.46
CA MET A 1 4.25 -3.55 16.59
C MET A 1 4.62 -4.91 17.17
N HIS A 2 5.42 -5.74 16.54
CA HIS A 2 5.79 -7.07 17.04
C HIS A 2 6.38 -7.04 18.48
N LYS A 3 7.28 -6.09 18.79
CA LYS A 3 7.79 -5.89 20.17
C LYS A 3 6.71 -5.58 21.20
N ASN A 4 5.56 -5.08 20.78
CA ASN A 4 4.39 -4.78 21.61
C ASN A 4 3.36 -5.92 21.60
N LYS A 5 3.76 -7.13 21.19
CA LYS A 5 2.91 -8.35 21.12
C LYS A 5 1.73 -8.22 20.14
N VAL A 6 1.77 -7.29 19.20
CA VAL A 6 0.75 -7.18 18.14
C VAL A 6 1.12 -8.15 17.02
N HIS A 7 0.21 -9.07 16.71
CA HIS A 7 0.36 -9.98 15.59
C HIS A 7 0.20 -9.22 14.26
N THR A 8 1.21 -9.28 13.42
CA THR A 8 1.24 -8.52 12.16
C THR A 8 1.61 -9.42 11.00
N TYR A 9 1.05 -9.15 9.82
CA TYR A 9 1.47 -9.76 8.56
C TYR A 9 1.67 -8.70 7.48
N THR A 10 2.69 -8.88 6.63
CA THR A 10 2.98 -7.96 5.53
C THR A 10 2.61 -8.58 4.20
N LEU A 11 1.73 -7.90 3.47
CA LEU A 11 1.40 -8.17 2.08
C LEU A 11 2.10 -7.14 1.21
N ASP A 12 3.03 -7.57 0.36
CA ASP A 12 3.71 -6.70 -0.60
C ASP A 12 3.62 -7.25 -2.02
N GLY A 13 3.85 -6.37 -3.01
CA GLY A 13 3.68 -6.71 -4.42
C GLY A 13 4.59 -7.83 -4.90
N ASP A 14 5.80 -7.97 -4.35
CA ASP A 14 6.75 -8.98 -4.77
C ASP A 14 6.36 -10.38 -4.24
N ASN A 15 5.91 -10.47 -2.98
CA ASN A 15 5.49 -11.72 -2.36
C ASN A 15 4.20 -12.26 -2.96
N ILE A 16 3.18 -11.39 -3.08
CA ILE A 16 1.86 -11.77 -3.60
C ILE A 16 1.94 -12.25 -5.06
N ARG A 17 2.76 -11.60 -5.88
CA ARG A 17 2.91 -11.97 -7.30
C ARG A 17 3.73 -13.24 -7.54
N LYS A 18 4.47 -13.73 -6.56
CA LYS A 18 5.16 -15.03 -6.66
C LYS A 18 4.24 -16.23 -6.36
N GLY A 19 3.10 -15.99 -5.69
CA GLY A 19 2.15 -17.02 -5.29
C GLY A 19 0.73 -16.68 -5.69
N LEU A 20 -0.03 -16.08 -4.76
CA LEU A 20 -1.47 -15.82 -4.87
C LEU A 20 -1.90 -15.16 -6.18
N ASN A 21 -1.10 -14.23 -6.70
CA ASN A 21 -1.39 -13.45 -7.91
C ASN A 21 -0.36 -13.69 -9.03
N SER A 22 0.24 -14.88 -9.08
CA SER A 22 1.24 -15.25 -10.09
C SER A 22 0.67 -15.34 -11.51
N ASP A 23 -0.66 -15.51 -11.62
CA ASP A 23 -1.42 -15.54 -12.87
C ASP A 23 -1.73 -14.15 -13.44
N LEU A 24 -1.50 -13.07 -12.67
CA LEU A 24 -1.86 -11.71 -13.05
C LEU A 24 -0.69 -10.95 -13.69
N SER A 25 -0.98 -10.25 -14.78
CA SER A 25 -0.07 -9.31 -15.45
C SER A 25 -0.13 -7.90 -14.86
N PHE A 26 0.40 -6.90 -15.56
CA PHE A 26 0.33 -5.47 -15.22
C PHE A 26 -0.70 -4.71 -16.07
N SER A 27 -1.63 -5.41 -16.74
CA SER A 27 -2.74 -4.75 -17.42
C SER A 27 -3.66 -4.03 -16.40
N PRO A 28 -4.42 -3.01 -16.80
CA PRO A 28 -5.37 -2.34 -15.89
C PRO A 28 -6.34 -3.32 -15.24
N LYS A 29 -6.84 -4.28 -15.99
CA LYS A 29 -7.75 -5.35 -15.48
C LYS A 29 -7.07 -6.19 -14.39
N ASP A 30 -5.84 -6.66 -14.65
CA ASP A 30 -5.12 -7.51 -13.72
C ASP A 30 -4.66 -6.74 -12.48
N ARG A 31 -4.37 -5.45 -12.60
CA ARG A 31 -4.09 -4.58 -11.45
C ARG A 31 -5.30 -4.47 -10.53
N LYS A 32 -6.49 -4.27 -11.08
CA LYS A 32 -7.74 -4.21 -10.31
C LYS A 32 -8.00 -5.55 -9.61
N GLU A 33 -7.86 -6.67 -10.31
CA GLU A 33 -8.02 -8.00 -9.73
C GLU A 33 -6.95 -8.30 -8.66
N ASN A 34 -5.70 -7.86 -8.87
CA ASN A 34 -4.65 -7.96 -7.86
C ASN A 34 -5.05 -7.27 -6.55
N ILE A 35 -5.54 -6.04 -6.63
CA ILE A 35 -5.99 -5.27 -5.47
C ILE A 35 -7.19 -5.94 -4.80
N ARG A 36 -8.16 -6.42 -5.57
CA ARG A 36 -9.32 -7.15 -5.03
C ARG A 36 -8.90 -8.37 -4.23
N ARG A 37 -8.05 -9.25 -4.79
CA ARG A 37 -7.57 -10.45 -4.08
C ARG A 37 -6.79 -10.11 -2.80
N ILE A 38 -6.01 -9.03 -2.82
CA ILE A 38 -5.29 -8.54 -1.64
C ILE A 38 -6.28 -8.09 -0.57
N ALA A 39 -7.33 -7.36 -0.93
CA ALA A 39 -8.35 -6.90 0.00
C ALA A 39 -9.10 -8.06 0.68
N GLU A 40 -9.53 -9.06 -0.09
CA GLU A 40 -10.17 -10.28 0.45
C GLU A 40 -9.23 -11.05 1.40
N THR A 41 -7.97 -11.19 1.00
CA THR A 41 -6.96 -11.86 1.86
C THR A 41 -6.73 -11.08 3.15
N ALA A 42 -6.62 -9.75 3.05
CA ALA A 42 -6.46 -8.89 4.21
C ALA A 42 -7.68 -8.97 5.14
N HIS A 43 -8.90 -9.00 4.60
CA HIS A 43 -10.13 -9.15 5.35
C HIS A 43 -10.13 -10.43 6.19
N LEU A 44 -9.82 -11.58 5.58
CA LEU A 44 -9.69 -12.85 6.31
C LEU A 44 -8.62 -12.84 7.41
N MET A 45 -7.51 -12.14 7.16
CA MET A 45 -6.45 -11.99 8.17
C MET A 45 -6.87 -11.09 9.32
N ILE A 46 -7.64 -10.03 9.04
CA ILE A 46 -8.20 -9.14 10.06
C ILE A 46 -9.18 -9.91 10.94
N ASP A 47 -10.07 -10.72 10.36
CA ASP A 47 -10.98 -11.58 11.10
C ASP A 47 -10.24 -12.58 12.00
N ALA A 48 -9.06 -13.02 11.59
CA ALA A 48 -8.17 -13.85 12.41
C ALA A 48 -7.39 -13.04 13.47
N GLY A 49 -7.65 -11.76 13.64
CA GLY A 49 -7.03 -10.89 14.65
C GLY A 49 -5.63 -10.39 14.31
N LEU A 50 -5.25 -10.36 13.02
CA LEU A 50 -3.96 -9.83 12.61
C LEU A 50 -4.07 -8.37 12.16
N VAL A 51 -3.02 -7.60 12.43
CA VAL A 51 -2.81 -6.31 11.76
C VAL A 51 -2.09 -6.54 10.43
N VAL A 52 -2.73 -6.16 9.34
CA VAL A 52 -2.19 -6.34 7.99
C VAL A 52 -1.51 -5.09 7.50
N LEU A 53 -0.25 -5.21 7.10
CA LEU A 53 0.54 -4.15 6.47
C LEU A 53 0.55 -4.38 4.96
N ALA A 54 -0.34 -3.69 4.23
CA ALA A 54 -0.47 -3.84 2.78
C ALA A 54 0.34 -2.75 2.05
N ALA A 55 1.41 -3.14 1.35
CA ALA A 55 2.31 -2.24 0.64
C ALA A 55 2.18 -2.39 -0.88
N PHE A 56 1.29 -1.58 -1.47
CA PHE A 56 0.98 -1.61 -2.90
C PHE A 56 0.84 -0.19 -3.46
N VAL A 57 1.10 -0.03 -4.76
CA VAL A 57 0.95 1.27 -5.43
C VAL A 57 -0.51 1.74 -5.43
N SER A 58 -1.49 0.83 -5.59
CA SER A 58 -2.94 1.11 -5.62
C SER A 58 -3.28 2.45 -6.29
N PRO A 59 -3.05 2.60 -7.62
CA PRO A 59 -3.01 3.91 -8.27
C PRO A 59 -4.37 4.59 -8.44
N TYR A 60 -5.47 3.86 -8.37
CA TYR A 60 -6.81 4.39 -8.60
C TYR A 60 -7.58 4.56 -7.30
N ARG A 61 -8.27 5.70 -7.16
CA ARG A 61 -9.15 5.99 -6.00
C ARG A 61 -10.25 4.95 -5.86
N SER A 62 -10.87 4.56 -6.97
CA SER A 62 -11.92 3.53 -6.98
C SER A 62 -11.46 2.18 -6.42
N ASP A 63 -10.20 1.81 -6.65
CA ASP A 63 -9.67 0.56 -6.12
C ASP A 63 -9.45 0.64 -4.60
N ARG A 64 -8.98 1.79 -4.09
CA ARG A 64 -8.82 2.03 -2.65
C ARG A 64 -10.16 2.09 -1.92
N GLU A 65 -11.17 2.73 -2.52
CA GLU A 65 -12.53 2.73 -2.02
C GLU A 65 -13.11 1.30 -1.98
N HIS A 66 -12.85 0.51 -3.01
CA HIS A 66 -13.26 -0.90 -3.03
C HIS A 66 -12.60 -1.72 -1.92
N ILE A 67 -11.30 -1.50 -1.62
CA ILE A 67 -10.65 -2.10 -0.47
C ILE A 67 -11.39 -1.73 0.81
N ARG A 68 -11.68 -0.45 1.01
CA ARG A 68 -12.37 0.08 2.20
C ARG A 68 -13.74 -0.58 2.39
N ASN A 69 -14.48 -0.79 1.31
CA ASN A 69 -15.77 -1.48 1.34
C ASN A 69 -15.65 -2.98 1.71
N ILE A 70 -14.54 -3.65 1.38
CA ILE A 70 -14.31 -5.05 1.73
C ILE A 70 -13.90 -5.20 3.20
N VAL A 71 -12.92 -4.41 3.65
CA VAL A 71 -12.34 -4.57 5.00
C VAL A 71 -13.10 -3.79 6.07
N GLY A 72 -13.94 -2.83 5.68
CA GLY A 72 -14.67 -1.91 6.56
C GLY A 72 -13.87 -0.66 6.93
N ASP A 73 -14.56 0.47 7.11
CA ASP A 73 -13.96 1.77 7.42
C ASP A 73 -13.13 1.74 8.70
N ASP A 74 -13.65 1.13 9.74
CA ASP A 74 -12.99 1.07 11.07
C ASP A 74 -11.71 0.23 11.05
N ASN A 75 -11.60 -0.70 10.09
CA ASN A 75 -10.47 -1.61 9.94
C ASN A 75 -9.40 -1.11 8.97
N MET A 76 -9.62 0.03 8.29
CA MET A 76 -8.69 0.55 7.29
C MET A 76 -8.02 1.84 7.75
N VAL A 77 -6.72 1.91 7.56
CA VAL A 77 -5.93 3.15 7.63
C VAL A 77 -5.24 3.36 6.31
N GLU A 78 -5.62 4.40 5.57
CA GLU A 78 -5.01 4.78 4.29
C GLU A 78 -3.80 5.68 4.53
N ILE A 79 -2.61 5.17 4.23
CA ILE A 79 -1.35 5.89 4.38
C ILE A 79 -0.85 6.30 3.00
N TYR A 80 -0.87 7.61 2.73
CA TYR A 80 -0.34 8.17 1.50
C TYR A 80 1.15 8.49 1.64
N ILE A 81 1.98 7.71 0.94
CA ILE A 81 3.41 7.99 0.83
C ILE A 81 3.61 8.96 -0.33
N ASN A 82 3.66 10.24 0.01
CA ASN A 82 3.81 11.32 -0.97
C ASN A 82 5.28 11.56 -1.29
N THR A 83 5.64 11.34 -2.55
CA THR A 83 6.99 11.55 -3.08
C THR A 83 6.84 12.07 -4.51
N SER A 84 7.55 13.11 -4.88
CA SER A 84 7.54 13.61 -6.25
C SER A 84 8.06 12.55 -7.23
N ILE A 85 7.64 12.65 -8.49
CA ILE A 85 8.10 11.70 -9.52
C ILE A 85 9.61 11.87 -9.76
N GLU A 86 10.10 13.08 -9.68
CA GLU A 86 11.50 13.43 -9.81
C GLU A 86 12.35 12.74 -8.75
N GLU A 87 11.88 12.74 -7.50
CA GLU A 87 12.56 12.09 -6.40
C GLU A 87 12.47 10.56 -6.50
N CYS A 88 11.34 10.03 -6.94
CA CYS A 88 11.20 8.60 -7.24
C CYS A 88 12.19 8.16 -8.33
N GLU A 89 12.34 8.96 -9.40
CA GLU A 89 13.31 8.71 -10.47
C GLU A 89 14.76 8.83 -9.98
N ARG A 90 15.04 9.79 -9.11
CA ARG A 90 16.37 9.96 -8.50
C ARG A 90 16.77 8.76 -7.65
N ARG A 91 15.81 8.24 -6.85
CA ARG A 91 16.04 7.06 -6.00
C ARG A 91 16.18 5.77 -6.78
N ASP A 92 15.32 5.52 -7.73
CA ASP A 92 15.18 4.38 -8.68
C ASP A 92 15.96 3.10 -8.31
N VAL A 93 15.82 2.62 -7.10
CA VAL A 93 16.61 1.52 -6.50
C VAL A 93 16.62 0.26 -7.37
N LYS A 94 15.51 -0.04 -8.06
CA LYS A 94 15.34 -1.22 -8.94
C LYS A 94 15.61 -0.90 -10.41
N GLY A 95 15.90 0.34 -10.77
CA GLY A 95 16.09 0.81 -12.15
C GLY A 95 14.82 0.74 -13.01
N LEU A 96 13.63 0.74 -12.37
CA LEU A 96 12.36 0.62 -13.07
C LEU A 96 11.98 1.90 -13.80
N TYR A 97 12.19 3.06 -13.20
CA TYR A 97 11.93 4.36 -13.83
C TYR A 97 12.81 4.57 -15.06
N LYS A 98 14.11 4.27 -14.95
CA LYS A 98 15.05 4.31 -16.09
C LYS A 98 14.63 3.37 -17.23
N LYS A 99 14.10 2.20 -16.94
CA LYS A 99 13.56 1.27 -17.94
C LYS A 99 12.28 1.79 -18.57
N ALA A 100 11.38 2.39 -17.77
CA ALA A 100 10.12 2.96 -18.25
C ALA A 100 10.38 4.16 -19.19
N ARG A 101 11.28 5.08 -18.83
CA ARG A 101 11.67 6.20 -19.70
C ARG A 101 12.28 5.75 -21.05
N LYS A 102 12.92 4.58 -21.07
CA LYS A 102 13.44 3.94 -22.29
C LYS A 102 12.38 3.13 -23.05
N GLY A 103 11.11 3.18 -22.65
CA GLY A 103 10.02 2.42 -23.26
C GLY A 103 10.05 0.90 -23.04
N LYS A 104 10.96 0.40 -22.18
CA LYS A 104 11.09 -1.04 -21.89
C LYS A 104 10.03 -1.56 -20.93
N ILE A 105 9.39 -0.68 -20.15
CA ILE A 105 8.27 -1.00 -19.26
C ILE A 105 7.08 -0.15 -19.71
N LYS A 106 5.98 -0.83 -20.04
CA LYS A 106 4.69 -0.20 -20.37
C LYS A 106 3.84 -0.06 -19.09
N ASN A 107 2.92 0.90 -19.09
CA ASN A 107 1.96 1.13 -18.01
C ASN A 107 2.63 1.38 -16.64
N MET A 108 3.79 2.04 -16.63
CA MET A 108 4.44 2.43 -15.37
C MET A 108 3.66 3.58 -14.74
N THR A 109 3.16 3.36 -13.51
CA THR A 109 2.44 4.39 -12.74
C THR A 109 3.33 5.61 -12.52
N GLY A 110 2.78 6.80 -12.77
CA GLY A 110 3.49 8.08 -12.69
C GLY A 110 4.32 8.44 -13.93
N ILE A 111 4.51 7.52 -14.89
CA ILE A 111 5.24 7.77 -16.17
C ILE A 111 4.31 7.64 -17.37
N SER A 112 3.74 6.45 -17.58
CA SER A 112 2.87 6.13 -18.73
C SER A 112 1.49 5.63 -18.30
N ALA A 113 1.23 5.57 -17.02
CA ALA A 113 -0.08 5.29 -16.41
C ALA A 113 -0.33 6.30 -15.28
N PRO A 114 -1.60 6.69 -15.03
CA PRO A 114 -1.92 7.68 -14.01
C PRO A 114 -1.70 7.14 -12.60
N TYR A 115 -1.51 8.08 -11.66
CA TYR A 115 -1.66 7.90 -10.23
C TYR A 115 -2.66 8.93 -9.72
N GLU A 116 -3.72 8.48 -9.09
CA GLU A 116 -4.73 9.34 -8.48
C GLU A 116 -4.45 9.46 -6.98
N SER A 117 -3.86 10.58 -6.57
CA SER A 117 -3.62 10.85 -5.14
C SER A 117 -4.91 10.73 -4.33
N PRO A 118 -4.89 10.15 -3.12
CA PRO A 118 -6.04 10.13 -2.25
C PRO A 118 -6.49 11.55 -1.90
N LEU A 119 -7.80 11.75 -1.74
CA LEU A 119 -8.35 13.07 -1.40
C LEU A 119 -8.25 13.33 0.11
N HIS A 120 -8.49 12.30 0.90
CA HIS A 120 -8.55 12.37 2.37
C HIS A 120 -7.87 11.13 2.97
N PRO A 121 -6.53 10.98 2.83
CA PRO A 121 -5.83 9.88 3.48
C PRO A 121 -5.83 10.08 4.99
N ASP A 122 -5.86 8.98 5.76
CA ASP A 122 -5.75 9.04 7.23
C ASP A 122 -4.38 9.58 7.67
N ILE A 123 -3.31 9.25 6.92
CA ILE A 123 -1.96 9.75 7.14
C ILE A 123 -1.35 10.11 5.78
N GLN A 124 -0.72 11.28 5.71
CA GLN A 124 0.13 11.67 4.57
C GLN A 124 1.57 11.84 5.05
N ILE A 125 2.51 11.21 4.35
CA ILE A 125 3.94 11.28 4.63
C ILE A 125 4.67 11.82 3.41
N ASN A 126 5.28 12.99 3.57
CA ASN A 126 6.18 13.53 2.56
C ASN A 126 7.59 12.97 2.79
N THR A 127 8.00 12.03 1.94
CA THR A 127 9.28 11.34 2.11
C THR A 127 10.51 12.17 1.73
N GLU A 128 10.31 13.38 1.26
CA GLU A 128 11.39 14.34 0.99
C GLU A 128 11.72 15.17 2.23
N GLU A 129 10.79 15.23 3.19
CA GLU A 129 10.92 16.06 4.40
C GLU A 129 11.21 15.25 5.66
N VAL A 130 10.87 13.95 5.66
CA VAL A 130 10.98 13.12 6.85
C VAL A 130 11.83 11.88 6.64
N THR A 131 12.53 11.45 7.69
CA THR A 131 13.28 10.19 7.68
C THR A 131 12.33 8.99 7.76
N VAL A 132 12.81 7.80 7.35
CA VAL A 132 12.05 6.54 7.50
C VAL A 132 11.70 6.27 8.97
N VAL A 133 12.58 6.64 9.90
CA VAL A 133 12.37 6.46 11.34
C VAL A 133 11.22 7.34 11.82
N ASP A 134 11.20 8.61 11.42
CA ASP A 134 10.17 9.55 11.87
C ASP A 134 8.83 9.25 11.19
N ALA A 135 8.82 8.89 9.90
CA ALA A 135 7.63 8.40 9.22
C ALA A 135 7.03 7.18 9.94
N THR A 136 7.88 6.22 10.32
CA THR A 136 7.44 5.03 11.06
C THR A 136 6.85 5.39 12.42
N LYS A 137 7.45 6.34 13.14
CA LYS A 137 6.90 6.83 14.42
C LYS A 137 5.55 7.50 14.25
N GLN A 138 5.37 8.34 13.21
CA GLN A 138 4.06 8.96 12.92
C GLN A 138 2.97 7.90 12.70
N ILE A 139 3.26 6.88 11.88
CA ILE A 139 2.33 5.79 11.62
C ILE A 139 1.98 5.02 12.90
N ILE A 140 3.00 4.64 13.68
CA ILE A 140 2.79 3.89 14.93
C ILE A 140 1.96 4.70 15.93
N ASN A 141 2.25 5.99 16.09
CA ASN A 141 1.51 6.86 17.00
C ASN A 141 0.03 7.00 16.62
N PHE A 142 -0.26 7.04 15.32
CA PHE A 142 -1.63 7.10 14.80
C PHE A 142 -2.38 5.78 15.03
N ILE A 143 -1.70 4.65 14.80
CA ILE A 143 -2.35 3.33 14.84
C ILE A 143 -2.48 2.80 16.28
N ASN A 144 -1.52 3.07 17.17
CA ASN A 144 -1.52 2.53 18.54
C ASN A 144 -2.85 2.66 19.28
N PRO A 145 -3.54 3.83 19.28
CA PRO A 145 -4.83 3.94 19.95
C PRO A 145 -5.92 3.01 19.39
N LYS A 146 -5.82 2.67 18.10
CA LYS A 146 -6.77 1.77 17.41
C LYS A 146 -6.51 0.27 17.70
N LEU A 147 -5.33 -0.06 18.20
CA LEU A 147 -4.91 -1.44 18.51
C LEU A 147 -5.14 -1.84 19.98
N ILE A 148 -5.55 -0.90 20.81
CA ILE A 148 -5.90 -1.17 22.19
C ILE A 148 -7.29 -1.81 22.18
N LEU A 149 -7.36 -3.12 22.48
CA LEU A 149 -8.62 -3.76 22.81
C LEU A 149 -9.22 -2.97 23.99
N GLN A 150 -10.37 -2.37 23.80
CA GLN A 150 -11.15 -1.87 24.92
C GLN A 150 -11.53 -3.12 25.71
N ASN A 151 -10.90 -3.30 26.86
CA ASN A 151 -11.34 -4.30 27.84
C ASN A 151 -12.71 -3.82 28.33
N GLU A 152 -13.77 -4.45 27.83
CA GLU A 152 -15.10 -4.38 28.43
C GLU A 152 -15.11 -5.00 29.83
#